data_dc25b42e22d5724ee183095a3b6a8246
#
_entry.id   dc25b42e22d5724ee183095a3b6a8246
#
_cell.length_a   1.000
_cell.length_b   1.000
_cell.length_c   1.000
_cell.angle_alpha   90.00
_cell.angle_beta   90.00
_cell.angle_gamma   90.00
#
_symmetry.space_group_name_H-M   'P 1'
#
loop_
_entity.id
_entity.type
_entity.pdbx_description
1 polymer ?
#
loop_
_entity_poly.entity_id
_entity_poly.type
_entity_poly.pdbx_seq_one_letter_code
_entity_poly.pdbx_strand_id
1 'polypeptide(L)'
;KQKIKLERALHNHKQSIDEIKQRITNYETKKQKLETEVDELSSLIDASSKGANKYETKIKFVKGIMHEDYSISKLKHDSENLGIEGLVYEILSWEKKYERSVLAVSSDWIKAVVVKDFTGLMSLAQSVREKKLPKLKIIPLEAIPDFKLNLPNEPGVMGILSNYVKCD
;
A
#
# COMPACT_ATOMS: atom_id res chain seq x y z
N LYS A 1 43.13 54.64 52.47
CA LYS A 1 42.59 53.28 52.77
C LYS A 1 41.28 52.98 52.06
N GLN A 2 40.32 53.86 51.92
CA GLN A 2 39.06 53.61 51.21
C GLN A 2 39.25 53.44 49.68
N LYS A 3 40.12 54.20 49.01
CA LYS A 3 40.39 54.06 47.58
C LYS A 3 40.85 52.66 47.20
N ILE A 4 41.76 52.05 47.95
CA ILE A 4 42.30 50.73 47.72
C ILE A 4 41.21 49.61 47.89
N LYS A 5 40.26 49.82 48.82
CA LYS A 5 39.13 48.89 48.99
C LYS A 5 38.17 48.95 47.79
N LEU A 6 37.87 50.15 47.28
CA LEU A 6 37.05 50.38 46.12
C LEU A 6 37.66 49.82 44.82
N GLU A 7 38.97 49.99 44.65
CA GLU A 7 39.70 49.45 43.50
C GLU A 7 39.70 47.92 43.49
N ARG A 8 39.84 47.29 44.66
CA ARG A 8 39.73 45.83 44.80
C ARG A 8 38.31 45.34 44.52
N ALA A 9 37.29 46.02 45.04
CA ALA A 9 35.91 45.65 44.77
C ALA A 9 35.59 45.80 43.29
N LEU A 10 36.02 46.85 42.63
CA LEU A 10 35.89 47.07 41.21
C LEU A 10 36.56 45.97 40.37
N HIS A 11 37.75 45.55 40.74
CA HIS A 11 38.48 44.50 40.10
C HIS A 11 37.72 43.14 40.21
N ASN A 12 37.25 42.78 41.40
CA ASN A 12 36.48 41.56 41.63
C ASN A 12 35.16 41.57 40.83
N HIS A 13 34.45 42.71 40.80
CA HIS A 13 33.24 42.80 39.97
C HIS A 13 33.52 42.64 38.47
N LYS A 14 34.64 43.22 37.97
CA LYS A 14 35.03 43.03 36.58
C LYS A 14 35.31 41.55 36.28
N GLN A 15 36.04 40.85 37.14
CA GLN A 15 36.29 39.42 36.98
C GLN A 15 34.97 38.62 36.95
N SER A 16 34.05 38.85 37.90
CA SER A 16 32.75 38.21 37.91
C SER A 16 31.93 38.47 36.66
N ILE A 17 31.97 39.71 36.12
CA ILE A 17 31.29 40.04 34.85
C ILE A 17 31.89 39.23 33.68
N ASP A 18 33.21 39.12 33.62
CA ASP A 18 33.90 38.38 32.56
C ASP A 18 33.59 36.87 32.62
N GLU A 19 33.56 36.28 33.83
CA GLU A 19 33.15 34.90 34.05
C GLU A 19 31.71 34.66 33.63
N ILE A 20 30.77 35.56 33.96
CA ILE A 20 29.38 35.46 33.55
C ILE A 20 29.27 35.57 32.03
N LYS A 21 29.97 36.50 31.37
CA LYS A 21 30.01 36.61 29.93
C LYS A 21 30.46 35.28 29.26
N GLN A 22 31.54 34.70 29.74
CA GLN A 22 32.03 33.42 29.23
C GLN A 22 30.99 32.30 29.39
N ARG A 23 30.28 32.27 30.52
CA ARG A 23 29.22 31.27 30.77
C ARG A 23 28.05 31.50 29.80
N ILE A 24 27.64 32.73 29.53
CA ILE A 24 26.59 33.06 28.58
C ILE A 24 26.99 32.55 27.20
N THR A 25 28.17 32.89 26.69
CA THR A 25 28.67 32.44 25.38
C THR A 25 28.67 30.91 25.27
N ASN A 26 29.13 30.22 26.35
CA ASN A 26 29.10 28.76 26.37
C ASN A 26 27.70 28.19 26.34
N TYR A 27 26.73 28.80 27.01
CA TYR A 27 25.34 28.36 26.98
C TYR A 27 24.71 28.63 25.64
N GLU A 28 24.98 29.78 24.99
CA GLU A 28 24.51 30.09 23.65
C GLU A 28 25.01 29.08 22.62
N THR A 29 26.30 28.73 22.67
CA THR A 29 26.89 27.71 21.81
C THR A 29 26.24 26.33 22.05
N LYS A 30 26.00 25.99 23.32
CA LYS A 30 25.35 24.72 23.65
C LYS A 30 23.89 24.69 23.20
N LYS A 31 23.18 25.80 23.32
CA LYS A 31 21.81 25.97 22.84
C LYS A 31 21.74 25.76 21.32
N GLN A 32 22.59 26.41 20.55
CA GLN A 32 22.64 26.24 19.09
C GLN A 32 22.91 24.79 18.68
N LYS A 33 23.82 24.10 19.36
CA LYS A 33 24.08 22.68 19.08
C LYS A 33 22.84 21.83 19.33
N LEU A 34 22.15 22.05 20.44
CA LEU A 34 20.94 21.30 20.77
C LEU A 34 19.79 21.59 19.80
N GLU A 35 19.65 22.83 19.35
CA GLU A 35 18.65 23.21 18.32
C GLU A 35 18.93 22.47 17.02
N THR A 36 20.19 22.41 16.56
CA THR A 36 20.57 21.66 15.37
C THR A 36 20.26 20.17 15.52
N GLU A 37 20.57 19.57 16.66
CA GLU A 37 20.32 18.17 16.95
C GLU A 37 18.82 17.84 16.98
N VAL A 38 18.00 18.74 17.52
CA VAL A 38 16.54 18.62 17.50
C VAL A 38 15.99 18.64 16.06
N ASP A 39 16.49 19.53 15.21
CA ASP A 39 16.08 19.62 13.81
C ASP A 39 16.46 18.36 13.01
N GLU A 40 17.68 17.84 13.23
CA GLU A 40 18.13 16.59 12.62
C GLU A 40 17.26 15.40 13.05
N LEU A 41 16.99 15.27 14.35
CA LEU A 41 16.14 14.20 14.88
C LEU A 41 14.71 14.31 14.37
N SER A 42 14.15 15.49 14.27
CA SER A 42 12.82 15.74 13.69
C SER A 42 12.73 15.27 12.24
N SER A 43 13.74 15.62 11.44
CA SER A 43 13.83 15.19 10.04
C SER A 43 13.93 13.65 9.92
N LEU A 44 14.67 13.01 10.83
CA LEU A 44 14.82 11.55 10.87
C LEU A 44 13.51 10.84 11.26
N ILE A 45 12.78 11.41 12.21
CA ILE A 45 11.45 10.92 12.61
C ILE A 45 10.47 11.00 11.44
N ASP A 46 10.44 12.10 10.70
CA ASP A 46 9.57 12.27 9.54
C ASP A 46 9.89 11.27 8.42
N ALA A 47 11.17 11.06 8.12
CA ALA A 47 11.61 10.08 7.14
C ALA A 47 11.24 8.65 7.54
N SER A 48 11.44 8.30 8.82
CA SER A 48 11.10 7.00 9.38
C SER A 48 9.60 6.75 9.37
N SER A 49 8.80 7.75 9.74
CA SER A 49 7.32 7.68 9.71
C SER A 49 6.79 7.45 8.30
N LYS A 50 7.32 8.17 7.29
CA LYS A 50 6.99 7.94 5.88
C LYS A 50 7.35 6.52 5.42
N GLY A 51 8.50 6.03 5.86
CA GLY A 51 8.93 4.64 5.61
C GLY A 51 7.96 3.63 6.22
N ALA A 52 7.62 3.79 7.49
CA ALA A 52 6.69 2.90 8.20
C ALA A 52 5.31 2.85 7.54
N ASN A 53 4.74 3.99 7.17
CA ASN A 53 3.46 4.08 6.46
C ASN A 53 3.47 3.34 5.11
N LYS A 54 4.58 3.44 4.38
CA LYS A 54 4.76 2.71 3.11
C LYS A 54 4.76 1.19 3.32
N TYR A 55 5.43 0.70 4.35
CA TYR A 55 5.43 -0.72 4.68
C TYR A 55 4.09 -1.20 5.21
N GLU A 56 3.39 -0.41 6.02
CA GLU A 56 2.05 -0.74 6.49
C GLU A 56 1.06 -0.92 5.33
N THR A 57 1.11 -0.01 4.34
CA THR A 57 0.30 -0.12 3.12
C THR A 57 0.61 -1.40 2.34
N LYS A 58 1.91 -1.74 2.19
CA LYS A 58 2.31 -2.99 1.55
C LYS A 58 1.83 -4.23 2.31
N ILE A 59 1.91 -4.22 3.63
CA ILE A 59 1.43 -5.33 4.47
C ILE A 59 -0.08 -5.51 4.33
N LYS A 60 -0.85 -4.41 4.32
CA LYS A 60 -2.31 -4.46 4.09
C LYS A 60 -2.64 -5.06 2.72
N PHE A 61 -1.90 -4.66 1.69
CA PHE A 61 -2.06 -5.20 0.34
C PHE A 61 -1.75 -6.70 0.28
N VAL A 62 -0.61 -7.14 0.82
CA VAL A 62 -0.22 -8.56 0.85
C VAL A 62 -1.22 -9.40 1.66
N LYS A 63 -1.68 -8.90 2.81
CA LYS A 63 -2.72 -9.58 3.60
C LYS A 63 -4.02 -9.73 2.82
N GLY A 64 -4.43 -8.71 2.05
CA GLY A 64 -5.59 -8.81 1.15
C GLY A 64 -5.45 -9.95 0.14
N ILE A 65 -4.30 -10.01 -0.54
CA ILE A 65 -4.00 -11.09 -1.50
C ILE A 65 -4.02 -12.46 -0.82
N MET A 66 -3.37 -12.62 0.33
CA MET A 66 -3.32 -13.89 1.08
C MET A 66 -4.71 -14.37 1.52
N HIS A 67 -5.60 -13.44 1.90
CA HIS A 67 -6.96 -13.80 2.29
C HIS A 67 -7.79 -14.29 1.10
N GLU A 68 -7.62 -13.67 -0.08
CA GLU A 68 -8.27 -14.14 -1.31
C GLU A 68 -7.76 -15.53 -1.69
N ASP A 69 -6.44 -15.76 -1.69
CA ASP A 69 -5.85 -17.04 -2.03
C ASP A 69 -6.26 -18.17 -1.05
N TYR A 70 -6.40 -17.84 0.23
CA TYR A 70 -6.91 -18.79 1.23
C TYR A 70 -8.36 -19.21 0.98
N SER A 71 -9.22 -18.24 0.64
CA SER A 71 -10.63 -18.51 0.31
C SER A 71 -10.76 -19.39 -0.92
N ILE A 72 -10.00 -19.08 -1.95
CA ILE A 72 -9.94 -19.82 -3.21
C ILE A 72 -9.45 -21.26 -2.95
N SER A 73 -8.39 -21.44 -2.18
CA SER A 73 -7.85 -22.75 -1.84
C SER A 73 -8.87 -23.62 -1.10
N LYS A 74 -9.62 -23.04 -0.16
CA LYS A 74 -10.70 -23.77 0.54
C LYS A 74 -11.88 -24.13 -0.35
N LEU A 75 -12.20 -23.30 -1.33
CA LEU A 75 -13.30 -23.54 -2.26
C LEU A 75 -12.95 -24.56 -3.34
N LYS A 76 -11.68 -24.61 -3.77
CA LYS A 76 -11.21 -25.63 -4.74
C LYS A 76 -11.40 -27.06 -4.25
N HIS A 77 -11.36 -27.26 -2.95
CA HIS A 77 -11.59 -28.62 -2.39
C HIS A 77 -13.05 -29.08 -2.54
N ASP A 78 -13.99 -28.16 -2.65
CA ASP A 78 -15.42 -28.42 -2.81
C ASP A 78 -15.95 -28.05 -4.21
N SER A 79 -15.06 -27.81 -5.18
CA SER A 79 -15.39 -27.19 -6.49
C SER A 79 -16.45 -27.95 -7.29
N GLU A 80 -16.41 -29.28 -7.29
CA GLU A 80 -17.36 -30.11 -8.03
C GLU A 80 -18.81 -29.93 -7.54
N ASN A 81 -18.99 -29.75 -6.22
CA ASN A 81 -20.32 -29.56 -5.63
C ASN A 81 -20.88 -28.14 -5.75
N LEU A 82 -20.01 -27.15 -6.05
CA LEU A 82 -20.34 -25.75 -6.07
C LEU A 82 -20.51 -25.18 -7.50
N GLY A 83 -20.37 -26.00 -8.53
CA GLY A 83 -20.47 -25.57 -9.93
C GLY A 83 -19.38 -24.55 -10.33
N ILE A 84 -18.19 -24.67 -9.73
CA ILE A 84 -17.04 -23.80 -10.01
C ILE A 84 -16.34 -24.35 -11.26
N GLU A 85 -16.28 -23.53 -12.32
CA GLU A 85 -15.53 -23.83 -13.54
C GLU A 85 -14.03 -23.54 -13.39
N GLY A 86 -13.67 -22.52 -12.62
CA GLY A 86 -12.29 -22.13 -12.36
C GLY A 86 -12.15 -20.69 -11.93
N LEU A 87 -10.92 -20.18 -12.00
CA LEU A 87 -10.63 -18.76 -11.81
C LEU A 87 -10.42 -18.09 -13.17
N VAL A 88 -10.73 -16.83 -13.29
CA VAL A 88 -10.57 -16.10 -14.55
C VAL A 88 -9.17 -16.29 -15.15
N TYR A 89 -8.12 -16.21 -14.34
CA TYR A 89 -6.73 -16.42 -14.83
C TYR A 89 -6.40 -17.87 -15.19
N GLU A 90 -7.19 -18.83 -14.75
CA GLU A 90 -7.02 -20.28 -15.11
C GLU A 90 -7.74 -20.61 -16.39
N ILE A 91 -8.87 -19.96 -16.66
CA ILE A 91 -9.72 -20.18 -17.83
C ILE A 91 -9.24 -19.38 -19.02
N LEU A 92 -8.64 -18.20 -18.79
CA LEU A 92 -8.18 -17.30 -19.85
C LEU A 92 -6.69 -17.49 -20.12
N SER A 93 -6.33 -17.61 -21.38
CA SER A 93 -4.96 -17.66 -21.83
C SER A 93 -4.64 -16.52 -22.82
N TRP A 94 -3.42 -15.98 -22.76
CA TRP A 94 -2.98 -14.89 -23.60
C TRP A 94 -1.47 -14.92 -23.86
N GLU A 95 -1.01 -14.28 -24.93
CA GLU A 95 0.40 -14.13 -25.21
C GLU A 95 1.04 -13.10 -24.25
N LYS A 96 2.27 -13.36 -23.81
CA LYS A 96 3.03 -12.53 -22.85
C LYS A 96 3.10 -11.04 -23.23
N LYS A 97 3.11 -10.72 -24.54
CA LYS A 97 3.13 -9.32 -25.01
C LYS A 97 1.87 -8.54 -24.62
N TYR A 98 0.73 -9.21 -24.37
CA TYR A 98 -0.55 -8.59 -23.97
C TYR A 98 -0.79 -8.61 -22.44
N GLU A 99 0.08 -9.23 -21.67
CA GLU A 99 -0.05 -9.41 -20.22
C GLU A 99 -0.35 -8.10 -19.50
N ARG A 100 0.39 -7.02 -19.82
CA ARG A 100 0.15 -5.71 -19.19
C ARG A 100 -1.24 -5.15 -19.49
N SER A 101 -1.72 -5.31 -20.71
CA SER A 101 -3.05 -4.84 -21.13
C SER A 101 -4.15 -5.65 -20.45
N VAL A 102 -4.00 -6.97 -20.41
CA VAL A 102 -4.94 -7.87 -19.71
C VAL A 102 -4.99 -7.52 -18.22
N LEU A 103 -3.86 -7.40 -17.55
CA LEU A 103 -3.82 -7.07 -16.13
C LEU A 103 -4.34 -5.66 -15.83
N ALA A 104 -4.12 -4.68 -16.71
CA ALA A 104 -4.64 -3.33 -16.53
C ALA A 104 -6.18 -3.28 -16.56
N VAL A 105 -6.81 -4.06 -17.43
CA VAL A 105 -8.28 -4.12 -17.58
C VAL A 105 -8.91 -5.03 -16.52
N SER A 106 -8.27 -6.15 -16.20
CA SER A 106 -8.82 -7.20 -15.33
C SER A 106 -8.29 -7.19 -13.91
N SER A 107 -7.47 -6.19 -13.51
CA SER A 107 -6.74 -6.17 -12.23
C SER A 107 -7.59 -6.59 -11.02
N ASP A 108 -8.84 -6.18 -11.00
CA ASP A 108 -9.79 -6.48 -9.93
C ASP A 108 -10.56 -7.79 -10.13
N TRP A 109 -10.61 -8.32 -11.34
CA TRP A 109 -11.42 -9.48 -11.72
C TRP A 109 -10.59 -10.71 -12.09
N ILE A 110 -9.28 -10.57 -12.24
CA ILE A 110 -8.41 -11.66 -12.67
C ILE A 110 -8.48 -12.89 -11.74
N LYS A 111 -8.78 -12.67 -10.46
CA LYS A 111 -8.95 -13.71 -9.45
C LYS A 111 -10.42 -14.05 -9.15
N ALA A 112 -11.36 -13.57 -9.96
CA ALA A 112 -12.77 -13.89 -9.76
C ALA A 112 -13.00 -15.38 -9.99
N VAL A 113 -13.90 -15.95 -9.19
CA VAL A 113 -14.36 -17.33 -9.34
C VAL A 113 -15.43 -17.36 -10.41
N VAL A 114 -15.25 -18.20 -11.41
CA VAL A 114 -16.22 -18.41 -12.49
C VAL A 114 -17.11 -19.59 -12.14
N VAL A 115 -18.41 -19.40 -12.20
CA VAL A 115 -19.43 -20.44 -11.99
C VAL A 115 -20.30 -20.55 -13.22
N LYS A 116 -20.85 -21.73 -13.46
CA LYS A 116 -21.63 -22.05 -14.64
C LYS A 116 -22.88 -21.18 -14.76
N ASP A 117 -23.66 -21.10 -13.69
CA ASP A 117 -25.01 -20.52 -13.68
C ASP A 117 -25.31 -19.80 -12.35
N PHE A 118 -26.52 -19.24 -12.25
CA PHE A 118 -26.99 -18.58 -11.02
C PHE A 118 -27.17 -19.55 -9.85
N THR A 119 -27.42 -20.83 -10.09
CA THR A 119 -27.53 -21.83 -9.02
C THR A 119 -26.18 -22.04 -8.36
N GLY A 120 -25.12 -22.18 -9.15
CA GLY A 120 -23.73 -22.22 -8.67
C GLY A 120 -23.35 -20.94 -7.92
N LEU A 121 -23.74 -19.77 -8.41
CA LEU A 121 -23.53 -18.50 -7.71
C LEU A 121 -24.14 -18.53 -6.30
N MET A 122 -25.41 -18.93 -6.18
CA MET A 122 -26.11 -18.95 -4.88
C MET A 122 -25.50 -19.97 -3.92
N SER A 123 -25.17 -21.17 -4.40
CA SER A 123 -24.51 -22.21 -3.62
C SER A 123 -23.14 -21.78 -3.11
N LEU A 124 -22.36 -21.13 -3.98
CA LEU A 124 -21.06 -20.60 -3.62
C LEU A 124 -21.17 -19.45 -2.61
N ALA A 125 -22.10 -18.52 -2.82
CA ALA A 125 -22.34 -17.41 -1.89
C ALA A 125 -22.77 -17.92 -0.50
N GLN A 126 -23.60 -18.95 -0.42
CA GLN A 126 -23.97 -19.59 0.82
C GLN A 126 -22.76 -20.25 1.49
N SER A 127 -21.96 -21.00 0.76
CA SER A 127 -20.75 -21.64 1.28
C SER A 127 -19.72 -20.62 1.81
N VAL A 128 -19.52 -19.49 1.11
CA VAL A 128 -18.66 -18.37 1.56
C VAL A 128 -19.16 -17.82 2.89
N ARG A 129 -20.47 -17.64 3.03
CA ARG A 129 -21.11 -17.13 4.25
C ARG A 129 -20.99 -18.12 5.41
N GLU A 130 -21.30 -19.38 5.19
CA GLU A 130 -21.24 -20.44 6.22
C GLU A 130 -19.82 -20.66 6.73
N LYS A 131 -18.85 -20.69 5.81
CA LYS A 131 -17.43 -20.86 6.15
C LYS A 131 -16.76 -19.57 6.62
N LYS A 132 -17.50 -18.44 6.69
CA LYS A 132 -17.01 -17.12 7.08
C LYS A 132 -15.76 -16.71 6.28
N LEU A 133 -15.76 -17.00 4.99
CA LEU A 133 -14.63 -16.66 4.11
C LEU A 133 -14.68 -15.16 3.76
N PRO A 134 -13.52 -14.55 3.43
CA PRO A 134 -13.46 -13.20 2.90
C PRO A 134 -14.30 -13.02 1.64
N LYS A 135 -14.64 -11.76 1.33
CA LYS A 135 -15.41 -11.43 0.11
C LYS A 135 -14.69 -11.93 -1.14
N LEU A 136 -15.42 -12.63 -1.98
CA LEU A 136 -14.96 -13.09 -3.29
C LEU A 136 -15.74 -12.39 -4.40
N LYS A 137 -15.11 -12.21 -5.55
CA LYS A 137 -15.77 -11.81 -6.79
C LYS A 137 -16.18 -13.09 -7.50
N ILE A 138 -17.43 -13.15 -7.94
CA ILE A 138 -18.00 -14.34 -8.60
C ILE A 138 -18.61 -13.89 -9.91
N ILE A 139 -18.35 -14.62 -10.96
CA ILE A 139 -18.88 -14.38 -12.31
C ILE A 139 -19.71 -15.61 -12.74
N PRO A 140 -21.03 -15.54 -12.81
CA PRO A 140 -21.83 -16.57 -13.44
C PRO A 140 -21.75 -16.42 -14.96
N LEU A 141 -21.37 -17.49 -15.67
CA LEU A 141 -21.25 -17.46 -17.14
C LEU A 141 -22.58 -17.12 -17.81
N GLU A 142 -23.68 -17.61 -17.25
CA GLU A 142 -25.03 -17.32 -17.73
C GLU A 142 -25.39 -15.82 -17.74
N ALA A 143 -24.75 -15.02 -16.89
CA ALA A 143 -25.00 -13.57 -16.81
C ALA A 143 -24.15 -12.74 -17.78
N ILE A 144 -23.24 -13.38 -18.53
CA ILE A 144 -22.37 -12.65 -19.46
C ILE A 144 -23.13 -12.44 -20.78
N PRO A 145 -23.53 -11.21 -21.11
CA PRO A 145 -24.22 -10.95 -22.37
C PRO A 145 -23.24 -10.97 -23.54
N ASP A 146 -23.73 -11.32 -24.72
CA ASP A 146 -22.98 -11.18 -25.98
C ASP A 146 -22.78 -9.69 -26.33
N PHE A 147 -21.59 -9.18 -26.06
CA PHE A 147 -21.22 -7.83 -26.43
C PHE A 147 -20.66 -7.79 -27.86
N LYS A 148 -21.30 -7.05 -28.75
CA LYS A 148 -20.71 -6.64 -30.02
C LYS A 148 -20.00 -5.29 -29.80
N LEU A 149 -18.69 -5.32 -29.71
CA LEU A 149 -17.88 -4.10 -29.60
C LEU A 149 -17.47 -3.64 -30.99
N ASN A 150 -17.77 -2.39 -31.33
CA ASN A 150 -17.26 -1.75 -32.53
C ASN A 150 -15.89 -1.15 -32.24
N LEU A 151 -14.90 -1.48 -33.08
CA LEU A 151 -13.57 -0.89 -32.98
C LEU A 151 -13.62 0.58 -33.38
N PRO A 152 -13.06 1.50 -32.57
CA PRO A 152 -12.80 2.84 -33.01
C PRO A 152 -11.75 2.80 -34.15
N ASN A 153 -12.06 3.50 -35.25
CA ASN A 153 -11.16 3.58 -36.40
C ASN A 153 -10.14 4.70 -36.21
N GLU A 154 -9.24 4.53 -35.22
CA GLU A 154 -8.23 5.52 -34.87
C GLU A 154 -6.80 4.99 -35.08
N PRO A 155 -5.85 5.84 -35.52
CA PRO A 155 -4.45 5.44 -35.68
C PRO A 155 -3.86 4.92 -34.35
N GLY A 156 -3.22 3.75 -34.37
CA GLY A 156 -2.59 3.13 -33.20
C GLY A 156 -3.50 2.14 -32.44
N VAL A 157 -4.78 2.02 -32.78
CA VAL A 157 -5.67 0.99 -32.23
C VAL A 157 -5.41 -0.33 -32.98
N MET A 158 -4.88 -1.35 -32.27
CA MET A 158 -4.56 -2.65 -32.87
C MET A 158 -5.76 -3.61 -32.89
N GLY A 159 -6.73 -3.41 -32.03
CA GLY A 159 -7.88 -4.30 -31.92
C GLY A 159 -8.54 -4.32 -30.55
N ILE A 160 -9.60 -5.10 -30.41
CA ILE A 160 -10.28 -5.35 -29.15
C ILE A 160 -9.49 -6.42 -28.39
N LEU A 161 -9.24 -6.22 -27.11
CA LEU A 161 -8.44 -7.12 -26.28
C LEU A 161 -8.98 -8.57 -26.28
N SER A 162 -10.31 -8.76 -26.36
CA SER A 162 -10.92 -10.10 -26.45
C SER A 162 -10.46 -10.92 -27.66
N ASN A 163 -9.96 -10.29 -28.74
CA ASN A 163 -9.41 -11.02 -29.89
C ASN A 163 -8.03 -11.63 -29.62
N TYR A 164 -7.39 -11.22 -28.55
CA TYR A 164 -6.03 -11.63 -28.16
C TYR A 164 -6.01 -12.48 -26.88
N VAL A 165 -7.16 -12.72 -26.30
CA VAL A 165 -7.38 -13.57 -25.12
C VAL A 165 -8.20 -14.78 -25.57
N LYS A 166 -7.77 -15.98 -25.20
CA LYS A 166 -8.49 -17.22 -25.48
C LYS A 166 -9.13 -17.70 -24.19
N CYS A 167 -10.30 -18.30 -24.32
CA CYS A 167 -10.96 -19.02 -23.24
C CYS A 167 -10.80 -20.52 -23.57
N ASP A 168 -10.17 -21.27 -22.68
CA ASP A 168 -9.99 -22.73 -22.80
C ASP A 168 -11.21 -23.45 -22.22
#